data_2c8a58e2a2f8c6b3cade721e87af1213
#
_entry.id   2c8a58e2a2f8c6b3cade721e87af1213
#
_cell.length_a   1.000
_cell.length_b   1.000
_cell.length_c   1.000
_cell.angle_alpha   90.00
_cell.angle_beta   90.00
_cell.angle_gamma   90.00
#
_symmetry.space_group_name_H-M   'P 1'
#
loop_
_entity.id
_entity.type
_entity.pdbx_description
1 polymer ?
#
loop_
_entity_poly.entity_id
_entity_poly.type
_entity_poly.pdbx_seq_one_letter_code
_entity_poly.pdbx_strand_id
1 'polypeptide(L)'
;GFYEKKIHFLQSIPYALNDLKWILKNVKFSIEIPTLLKIFRNLLIAPKLKRFKDKEGRTSTMVVSINSFSYKHGIPDDPSGQGGGYVFDCRVIANPGRLEEYRSLTGKDEPVMDFLDQQGDVDEFLSNAFSMVDMSVDRYEERSYTNLMVSFGCTGGQHRSVYCAERLAEHLRESQNVQVTLWHRELD
;
A
#
# COMPACT_ATOMS: atom_id res chain seq x y z
N GLY A 1 5.09 14.58 3.90
CA GLY A 1 6.46 14.69 4.36
C GLY A 1 7.01 13.58 5.24
N PHE A 2 6.36 13.14 6.31
CA PHE A 2 6.91 12.13 7.22
C PHE A 2 6.86 10.70 6.63
N TYR A 3 5.80 10.39 5.91
CA TYR A 3 5.62 9.09 5.24
C TYR A 3 6.58 8.90 4.07
N GLU A 4 6.77 9.89 3.21
CA GLU A 4 7.71 9.81 2.08
C GLU A 4 9.13 9.53 2.54
N LYS A 5 9.62 10.22 3.60
CA LYS A 5 10.94 9.95 4.17
C LYS A 5 11.08 8.52 4.69
N LYS A 6 10.01 7.94 5.26
CA LYS A 6 10.02 6.56 5.76
C LYS A 6 10.01 5.53 4.63
N ILE A 7 9.30 5.80 3.54
CA ILE A 7 9.27 4.93 2.35
C ILE A 7 10.64 4.91 1.66
N HIS A 8 11.24 6.07 1.41
CA HIS A 8 12.59 6.14 0.82
C HIS A 8 13.63 5.42 1.67
N PHE A 9 13.53 5.52 3.00
CA PHE A 9 14.41 4.78 3.90
C PHE A 9 14.21 3.26 3.76
N LEU A 10 12.97 2.78 3.70
CA LEU A 10 12.68 1.35 3.54
C LEU A 10 13.11 0.81 2.16
N GLN A 11 13.00 1.60 1.10
CA GLN A 11 13.46 1.26 -0.25
C GLN A 11 14.99 1.13 -0.35
N SER A 12 15.74 1.82 0.51
CA SER A 12 17.21 1.72 0.54
C SER A 12 17.75 0.50 1.29
N ILE A 13 16.92 -0.17 2.10
CA ILE A 13 17.33 -1.32 2.91
C ILE A 13 17.88 -2.48 2.06
N PRO A 14 17.27 -2.90 0.93
CA PRO A 14 17.80 -3.99 0.10
C PRO A 14 19.21 -3.69 -0.42
N TYR A 15 19.44 -2.47 -0.88
CA TYR A 15 20.77 -2.04 -1.35
C TYR A 15 21.79 -2.10 -0.22
N ALA A 16 21.46 -1.55 0.94
CA ALA A 16 22.32 -1.60 2.12
C ALA A 16 22.60 -3.04 2.59
N LEU A 17 21.63 -3.94 2.49
CA LEU A 17 21.83 -5.36 2.83
C LEU A 17 22.71 -6.07 1.80
N ASN A 18 22.59 -5.75 0.51
CA ASN A 18 23.45 -6.31 -0.52
C ASN A 18 24.89 -5.81 -0.37
N ASP A 19 25.07 -4.52 -0.11
CA ASP A 19 26.41 -3.94 0.15
C ASP A 19 27.04 -4.58 1.38
N LEU A 20 26.29 -4.73 2.47
CA LEU A 20 26.76 -5.38 3.67
C LEU A 20 27.10 -6.85 3.43
N LYS A 21 26.30 -7.57 2.64
CA LYS A 21 26.57 -8.97 2.24
C LYS A 21 27.86 -9.07 1.43
N TRP A 22 28.08 -8.13 0.48
CA TRP A 22 29.30 -8.07 -0.31
C TRP A 22 30.53 -7.80 0.57
N ILE A 23 30.44 -6.81 1.49
CA ILE A 23 31.49 -6.48 2.45
C ILE A 23 31.85 -7.69 3.31
N LEU A 24 30.86 -8.36 3.90
CA LEU A 24 31.07 -9.52 4.75
C LEU A 24 31.67 -10.72 4.01
N LYS A 25 31.49 -10.79 2.68
CA LYS A 25 32.06 -11.85 1.83
C LYS A 25 33.47 -11.55 1.35
N ASN A 26 33.77 -10.27 1.06
CA ASN A 26 34.99 -9.89 0.32
C ASN A 26 36.01 -9.13 1.17
N VAL A 27 35.62 -8.59 2.32
CA VAL A 27 36.51 -7.86 3.22
C VAL A 27 36.99 -8.79 4.34
N LYS A 28 38.31 -8.91 4.51
CA LYS A 28 38.91 -9.62 5.66
C LYS A 28 38.90 -8.68 6.86
N PHE A 29 38.16 -9.07 7.89
CA PHE A 29 38.15 -8.37 9.16
C PHE A 29 39.26 -8.90 10.05
N SER A 30 39.99 -8.01 10.72
CA SER A 30 41.06 -8.36 11.68
C SER A 30 40.49 -8.90 13.00
N ILE A 31 39.22 -8.74 13.22
CA ILE A 31 38.50 -9.14 14.44
C ILE A 31 37.26 -9.93 14.04
N GLU A 32 37.01 -11.06 14.70
CA GLU A 32 35.76 -11.78 14.55
C GLU A 32 34.59 -10.96 15.13
N ILE A 33 33.53 -10.84 14.32
CA ILE A 33 32.29 -10.09 14.67
C ILE A 33 31.05 -11.01 14.68
N PRO A 34 31.03 -12.04 15.57
CA PRO A 34 29.98 -13.06 15.54
C PRO A 34 28.59 -12.46 15.77
N THR A 35 28.50 -11.42 16.60
CA THR A 35 27.23 -10.72 16.88
C THR A 35 26.69 -10.01 15.64
N LEU A 36 27.55 -9.32 14.88
CA LEU A 36 27.14 -8.64 13.64
C LEU A 36 26.65 -9.66 12.59
N LEU A 37 27.35 -10.78 12.43
CA LEU A 37 26.94 -11.86 11.53
C LEU A 37 25.59 -12.47 11.94
N LYS A 38 25.35 -12.63 13.24
CA LYS A 38 24.07 -13.13 13.76
C LYS A 38 22.94 -12.14 13.49
N ILE A 39 23.15 -10.85 13.74
CA ILE A 39 22.18 -9.78 13.44
C ILE A 39 21.91 -9.75 11.94
N PHE A 40 22.93 -9.79 11.10
CA PHE A 40 22.79 -9.78 9.65
C PHE A 40 21.98 -10.98 9.14
N ARG A 41 22.28 -12.21 9.63
CA ARG A 41 21.50 -13.41 9.29
C ARG A 41 20.03 -13.24 9.68
N ASN A 42 19.77 -12.73 10.88
CA ASN A 42 18.40 -12.50 11.36
C ASN A 42 17.67 -11.46 10.49
N LEU A 43 18.35 -10.39 10.07
CA LEU A 43 17.79 -9.41 9.13
C LEU A 43 17.49 -10.04 7.77
N LEU A 44 18.39 -10.88 7.25
CA LEU A 44 18.18 -11.54 5.96
C LEU A 44 16.95 -12.47 5.92
N ILE A 45 16.56 -13.05 7.05
CA ILE A 45 15.39 -13.93 7.16
C ILE A 45 14.16 -13.25 7.75
N ALA A 46 14.29 -11.96 8.14
CA ALA A 46 13.18 -11.22 8.75
C ALA A 46 12.02 -11.12 7.77
N PRO A 47 10.79 -11.54 8.16
CA PRO A 47 9.64 -11.55 7.26
C PRO A 47 9.35 -10.17 6.66
N LYS A 48 9.49 -9.11 7.47
CA LYS A 48 9.28 -7.72 7.04
C LYS A 48 10.27 -7.25 5.97
N LEU A 49 11.44 -7.89 5.85
CA LEU A 49 12.47 -7.52 4.86
C LEU A 49 12.49 -8.50 3.66
N LYS A 50 11.78 -9.63 3.75
CA LYS A 50 11.69 -10.61 2.67
C LYS A 50 11.09 -10.00 1.41
N ARG A 51 10.07 -9.14 1.54
CA ARG A 51 9.41 -8.43 0.44
C ARG A 51 10.34 -7.49 -0.36
N PHE A 52 11.48 -7.09 0.20
CA PHE A 52 12.45 -6.24 -0.49
C PHE A 52 13.54 -7.03 -1.22
N LYS A 53 13.62 -8.37 -1.04
CA LYS A 53 14.68 -9.20 -1.63
C LYS A 53 14.43 -9.60 -3.09
N ASP A 54 13.18 -9.67 -3.51
CA ASP A 54 12.80 -10.38 -4.73
C ASP A 54 12.37 -9.46 -5.88
N LYS A 55 12.65 -8.13 -5.80
CA LYS A 55 12.29 -7.19 -6.86
C LYS A 55 13.12 -7.31 -8.15
N GLU A 56 14.18 -8.12 -8.15
CA GLU A 56 14.96 -8.40 -9.36
C GLU A 56 14.38 -9.62 -10.10
N GLY A 57 13.51 -9.38 -11.08
CA GLY A 57 13.25 -10.34 -12.17
C GLY A 57 11.99 -11.18 -12.11
N ARG A 58 11.10 -11.06 -11.13
CA ARG A 58 9.78 -11.70 -11.16
C ARG A 58 8.69 -10.68 -11.46
N THR A 59 8.06 -10.79 -12.61
CA THR A 59 6.76 -10.17 -12.85
C THR A 59 5.72 -10.97 -12.08
N SER A 60 5.14 -10.38 -11.03
CA SER A 60 4.00 -10.99 -10.36
C SER A 60 2.82 -11.07 -11.33
N THR A 61 2.11 -12.20 -11.30
CA THR A 61 0.85 -12.36 -12.03
C THR A 61 -0.34 -11.86 -11.20
N MET A 62 -0.10 -11.43 -9.97
CA MET A 62 -1.15 -10.98 -9.08
C MET A 62 -1.66 -9.60 -9.47
N VAL A 63 -2.97 -9.47 -9.58
CA VAL A 63 -3.68 -8.22 -9.84
C VAL A 63 -4.39 -7.77 -8.56
N VAL A 64 -4.11 -6.54 -8.12
CA VAL A 64 -4.88 -5.90 -7.06
C VAL A 64 -5.84 -4.90 -7.70
N SER A 65 -7.14 -5.22 -7.64
CA SER A 65 -8.21 -4.40 -8.19
C SER A 65 -8.73 -3.46 -7.11
N ILE A 66 -8.44 -2.17 -7.24
CA ILE A 66 -8.84 -1.15 -6.29
C ILE A 66 -10.05 -0.39 -6.84
N ASN A 67 -11.08 -0.24 -6.00
CA ASN A 67 -12.30 0.46 -6.38
C ASN A 67 -12.66 1.52 -5.35
N SER A 68 -13.18 2.66 -5.83
CA SER A 68 -13.93 3.58 -4.97
C SER A 68 -15.42 3.55 -5.30
N PHE A 69 -16.28 3.65 -4.28
CA PHE A 69 -17.72 3.51 -4.47
C PHE A 69 -18.55 4.32 -3.46
N SER A 70 -19.83 4.52 -3.83
CA SER A 70 -20.86 5.06 -2.94
C SER A 70 -21.67 3.95 -2.30
N TYR A 71 -21.82 3.97 -0.97
CA TYR A 71 -22.72 3.06 -0.27
C TYR A 71 -24.19 3.19 -0.70
N LYS A 72 -24.58 4.33 -1.31
CA LYS A 72 -25.93 4.51 -1.87
C LYS A 72 -26.23 3.56 -3.03
N HIS A 73 -25.18 3.12 -3.73
CA HIS A 73 -25.28 2.24 -4.89
C HIS A 73 -24.82 0.79 -4.59
N GLY A 74 -24.60 0.48 -3.32
CA GLY A 74 -24.15 -0.85 -2.87
C GLY A 74 -22.64 -1.08 -3.05
N ILE A 75 -22.16 -2.19 -2.51
CA ILE A 75 -20.78 -2.63 -2.61
C ILE A 75 -20.55 -3.19 -4.03
N PRO A 76 -19.42 -2.87 -4.71
CA PRO A 76 -19.08 -3.47 -6.00
C PRO A 76 -18.89 -4.98 -5.91
N ASP A 77 -19.35 -5.71 -6.92
CA ASP A 77 -19.11 -7.14 -7.07
C ASP A 77 -17.66 -7.41 -7.51
N ASP A 78 -17.11 -8.54 -7.09
CA ASP A 78 -15.81 -9.01 -7.56
C ASP A 78 -15.93 -9.76 -8.88
N PRO A 79 -15.46 -9.18 -10.01
CA PRO A 79 -15.56 -9.82 -11.31
C PRO A 79 -14.60 -11.01 -11.48
N SER A 80 -13.61 -11.17 -10.59
CA SER A 80 -12.65 -12.28 -10.67
C SER A 80 -13.26 -13.64 -10.33
N GLY A 81 -14.44 -13.66 -9.67
CA GLY A 81 -15.07 -14.88 -9.18
C GLY A 81 -14.36 -15.51 -7.99
N GLN A 82 -13.37 -14.85 -7.40
CA GLN A 82 -12.61 -15.37 -6.24
C GLN A 82 -13.19 -14.96 -4.89
N GLY A 83 -14.34 -14.29 -4.88
CA GLY A 83 -15.11 -14.04 -3.67
C GLY A 83 -14.79 -12.72 -2.95
N GLY A 84 -14.13 -11.78 -3.63
CA GLY A 84 -13.96 -10.42 -3.12
C GLY A 84 -12.62 -10.18 -2.45
N GLY A 85 -12.64 -9.45 -1.34
CA GLY A 85 -11.45 -9.00 -0.63
C GLY A 85 -11.82 -8.01 0.46
N TYR A 86 -11.17 -6.85 0.49
CA TYR A 86 -11.42 -5.83 1.51
C TYR A 86 -12.49 -4.83 1.05
N VAL A 87 -13.34 -4.44 2.00
CA VAL A 87 -14.24 -3.30 1.87
C VAL A 87 -13.98 -2.37 3.05
N PHE A 88 -13.35 -1.24 2.81
CA PHE A 88 -13.03 -0.24 3.81
C PHE A 88 -14.08 0.87 3.82
N ASP A 89 -14.61 1.17 4.99
CA ASP A 89 -15.58 2.25 5.19
C ASP A 89 -14.87 3.56 5.52
N CYS A 90 -14.75 4.44 4.52
CA CYS A 90 -14.10 5.74 4.67
C CYS A 90 -14.99 6.81 5.34
N ARG A 91 -16.18 6.44 5.85
CA ARG A 91 -17.08 7.41 6.52
C ARG A 91 -16.56 7.83 7.89
N VAL A 92 -15.63 7.11 8.47
CA VAL A 92 -14.91 7.48 9.69
C VAL A 92 -14.05 8.73 9.49
N ILE A 93 -13.53 8.95 8.28
CA ILE A 93 -12.68 10.09 7.92
C ILE A 93 -13.52 11.35 7.79
N ALA A 94 -12.94 12.52 8.12
CA ALA A 94 -13.56 13.82 7.94
C ALA A 94 -14.16 14.02 6.53
N ASN A 95 -15.33 14.67 6.43
CA ASN A 95 -16.08 14.75 5.18
C ASN A 95 -15.93 16.11 4.50
N PRO A 96 -15.08 16.25 3.46
CA PRO A 96 -14.94 17.51 2.73
C PRO A 96 -16.24 17.98 2.06
N GLY A 97 -17.10 17.05 1.61
CA GLY A 97 -18.37 17.39 0.97
C GLY A 97 -19.40 18.12 1.84
N ARG A 98 -19.11 18.34 3.14
CA ARG A 98 -19.89 19.24 4.00
C ARG A 98 -19.57 20.71 3.75
N LEU A 99 -18.40 21.00 3.19
CA LEU A 99 -17.94 22.35 2.88
C LEU A 99 -18.31 22.67 1.43
N GLU A 100 -18.90 23.85 1.21
CA GLU A 100 -19.41 24.28 -0.11
C GLU A 100 -18.31 24.28 -1.17
N GLU A 101 -17.12 24.72 -0.79
CA GLU A 101 -15.95 24.86 -1.65
C GLU A 101 -15.45 23.53 -2.23
N TYR A 102 -15.73 22.39 -1.58
CA TYR A 102 -15.28 21.06 -2.05
C TYR A 102 -16.37 20.23 -2.72
N ARG A 103 -17.63 20.71 -2.76
CA ARG A 103 -18.75 19.89 -3.26
C ARG A 103 -18.63 19.48 -4.72
N SER A 104 -18.04 20.32 -5.56
CA SER A 104 -17.84 20.07 -6.99
C SER A 104 -16.51 19.36 -7.28
N LEU A 105 -15.64 19.22 -6.28
CA LEU A 105 -14.34 18.60 -6.41
C LEU A 105 -14.41 17.11 -6.07
N THR A 106 -13.32 16.40 -6.33
CA THR A 106 -13.16 14.96 -6.07
C THR A 106 -12.00 14.70 -5.12
N GLY A 107 -11.82 13.48 -4.70
CA GLY A 107 -10.65 13.07 -3.91
C GLY A 107 -9.31 13.11 -4.65
N LYS A 108 -9.31 13.48 -5.94
CA LYS A 108 -8.11 13.67 -6.77
C LYS A 108 -7.68 15.12 -6.85
N ASP A 109 -8.54 16.06 -6.45
CA ASP A 109 -8.26 17.48 -6.52
C ASP A 109 -7.43 17.93 -5.32
N GLU A 110 -6.36 18.69 -5.58
CA GLU A 110 -5.39 19.13 -4.58
C GLU A 110 -6.04 19.79 -3.33
N PRO A 111 -7.05 20.69 -3.44
CA PRO A 111 -7.67 21.27 -2.25
C PRO A 111 -8.37 20.23 -1.35
N VAL A 112 -8.91 19.15 -1.94
CA VAL A 112 -9.55 18.07 -1.19
C VAL A 112 -8.49 17.15 -0.56
N MET A 113 -7.41 16.88 -1.27
CA MET A 113 -6.27 16.12 -0.74
C MET A 113 -5.65 16.84 0.46
N ASP A 114 -5.36 18.15 0.32
CA ASP A 114 -4.80 18.98 1.39
C ASP A 114 -5.71 19.02 2.62
N PHE A 115 -7.03 19.15 2.40
CA PHE A 115 -7.99 19.09 3.50
C PHE A 115 -7.92 17.76 4.24
N LEU A 116 -7.87 16.64 3.53
CA LEU A 116 -7.81 15.29 4.13
C LEU A 116 -6.46 15.04 4.81
N ASP A 117 -5.36 15.46 4.21
CA ASP A 117 -4.00 15.29 4.76
C ASP A 117 -3.79 16.08 6.08
N GLN A 118 -4.55 17.16 6.28
CA GLN A 118 -4.54 17.92 7.54
C GLN A 118 -5.32 17.24 8.66
N GLN A 119 -6.13 16.22 8.35
CA GLN A 119 -6.87 15.46 9.36
C GLN A 119 -6.03 14.25 9.80
N GLY A 120 -5.69 14.19 11.07
CA GLY A 120 -4.84 13.09 11.60
C GLY A 120 -5.47 11.70 11.52
N ASP A 121 -6.79 11.60 11.39
CA ASP A 121 -7.54 10.35 11.28
C ASP A 121 -7.33 9.64 9.94
N VAL A 122 -7.05 10.35 8.85
CA VAL A 122 -6.82 9.75 7.55
C VAL A 122 -5.51 8.97 7.48
N ASP A 123 -4.47 9.49 8.10
CA ASP A 123 -3.15 8.84 8.14
C ASP A 123 -3.20 7.52 8.90
N GLU A 124 -3.88 7.52 10.06
CA GLU A 124 -4.06 6.31 10.86
C GLU A 124 -4.90 5.27 10.09
N PHE A 125 -6.00 5.70 9.48
CA PHE A 125 -6.86 4.83 8.68
C PHE A 125 -6.09 4.18 7.52
N LEU A 126 -5.37 4.98 6.72
CA LEU A 126 -4.59 4.49 5.59
C LEU A 126 -3.45 3.58 6.02
N SER A 127 -2.75 3.90 7.10
CA SER A 127 -1.67 3.05 7.64
C SER A 127 -2.18 1.66 8.01
N ASN A 128 -3.35 1.57 8.64
CA ASN A 128 -3.97 0.30 8.98
C ASN A 128 -4.44 -0.47 7.72
N ALA A 129 -5.09 0.22 6.78
CA ALA A 129 -5.54 -0.39 5.53
C ALA A 129 -4.34 -0.94 4.72
N PHE A 130 -3.26 -0.16 4.57
CA PHE A 130 -2.06 -0.61 3.87
C PHE A 130 -1.43 -1.83 4.52
N SER A 131 -1.33 -1.85 5.85
CA SER A 131 -0.78 -2.99 6.59
C SER A 131 -1.57 -4.28 6.36
N MET A 132 -2.90 -4.19 6.31
CA MET A 132 -3.77 -5.35 6.04
C MET A 132 -3.64 -5.84 4.61
N VAL A 133 -3.62 -4.91 3.64
CA VAL A 133 -3.50 -5.25 2.21
C VAL A 133 -2.13 -5.83 1.90
N ASP A 134 -1.05 -5.22 2.39
CA ASP A 134 0.32 -5.72 2.23
C ASP A 134 0.47 -7.15 2.74
N MET A 135 -0.07 -7.43 3.93
CA MET A 135 -0.06 -8.77 4.50
C MET A 135 -0.78 -9.78 3.60
N SER A 136 -1.89 -9.38 2.99
CA SER A 136 -2.64 -10.25 2.09
C SER A 136 -1.92 -10.45 0.75
N VAL A 137 -1.35 -9.39 0.19
CA VAL A 137 -0.53 -9.48 -1.03
C VAL A 137 0.61 -10.46 -0.84
N ASP A 138 1.40 -10.32 0.24
CA ASP A 138 2.52 -11.21 0.55
C ASP A 138 2.06 -12.68 0.63
N ARG A 139 0.95 -12.94 1.31
CA ARG A 139 0.41 -14.30 1.49
C ARG A 139 -0.21 -14.88 0.22
N TYR A 140 -0.87 -14.04 -0.57
CA TYR A 140 -1.51 -14.47 -1.82
C TYR A 140 -0.44 -14.81 -2.86
N GLU A 141 0.63 -14.03 -2.96
CA GLU A 141 1.77 -14.37 -3.81
C GLU A 141 2.43 -15.70 -3.41
N GLU A 142 2.65 -15.93 -2.10
CA GLU A 142 3.19 -17.20 -1.61
C GLU A 142 2.31 -18.40 -1.99
N ARG A 143 0.99 -18.21 -2.09
CA ARG A 143 -0.01 -19.24 -2.41
C ARG A 143 -0.39 -19.28 -3.88
N SER A 144 0.25 -18.46 -4.71
CA SER A 144 -0.03 -18.33 -6.15
C SER A 144 -1.48 -17.91 -6.47
N TYR A 145 -2.10 -17.10 -5.59
CA TYR A 145 -3.35 -16.44 -5.91
C TYR A 145 -3.09 -15.29 -6.90
N THR A 146 -4.04 -15.04 -7.78
CA THR A 146 -3.86 -14.11 -8.90
C THR A 146 -4.66 -12.82 -8.76
N ASN A 147 -5.58 -12.74 -7.79
CA ASN A 147 -6.44 -11.57 -7.65
C ASN A 147 -6.69 -11.23 -6.18
N LEU A 148 -6.73 -9.93 -5.88
CA LEU A 148 -7.24 -9.36 -4.64
C LEU A 148 -8.04 -8.12 -4.98
N MET A 149 -9.30 -8.06 -4.54
CA MET A 149 -10.12 -6.86 -4.66
C MET A 149 -10.05 -6.03 -3.39
N VAL A 150 -9.89 -4.71 -3.52
CA VAL A 150 -9.93 -3.76 -2.39
C VAL A 150 -10.86 -2.61 -2.75
N SER A 151 -11.91 -2.42 -1.97
CA SER A 151 -12.92 -1.42 -2.23
C SER A 151 -12.98 -0.40 -1.10
N PHE A 152 -12.96 0.88 -1.44
CA PHE A 152 -13.13 1.99 -0.50
C PHE A 152 -14.51 2.62 -0.70
N GLY A 153 -15.31 2.66 0.36
CA GLY A 153 -16.67 3.18 0.32
C GLY A 153 -16.84 4.45 1.14
N CYS A 154 -17.54 5.44 0.58
CA CYS A 154 -18.04 6.57 1.35
C CYS A 154 -19.48 6.89 0.98
N THR A 155 -20.08 7.93 1.55
CA THR A 155 -21.51 8.23 1.31
C THR A 155 -21.79 8.57 -0.15
N GLY A 156 -20.96 9.41 -0.78
CA GLY A 156 -21.15 9.87 -2.16
C GLY A 156 -20.22 9.25 -3.19
N GLY A 157 -19.20 8.50 -2.77
CA GLY A 157 -18.23 7.89 -3.69
C GLY A 157 -17.27 8.86 -4.38
N GLN A 158 -17.29 10.15 -3.99
CA GLN A 158 -16.62 11.22 -4.74
C GLN A 158 -15.31 11.73 -4.11
N HIS A 159 -15.23 11.84 -2.77
CA HIS A 159 -14.08 12.45 -2.07
C HIS A 159 -13.24 11.41 -1.35
N ARG A 160 -13.63 11.01 -0.12
CA ARG A 160 -12.86 10.15 0.79
C ARG A 160 -12.49 8.79 0.20
N SER A 161 -13.46 8.13 -0.44
CA SER A 161 -13.23 6.83 -1.07
C SER A 161 -12.28 6.92 -2.27
N VAL A 162 -12.40 7.98 -3.08
CA VAL A 162 -11.52 8.26 -4.21
C VAL A 162 -10.10 8.51 -3.70
N TYR A 163 -9.94 9.42 -2.74
CA TYR A 163 -8.65 9.72 -2.12
C TYR A 163 -7.97 8.47 -1.55
N CYS A 164 -8.69 7.66 -0.75
CA CYS A 164 -8.12 6.45 -0.16
C CYS A 164 -7.73 5.41 -1.23
N ALA A 165 -8.52 5.27 -2.28
CA ALA A 165 -8.23 4.35 -3.38
C ALA A 165 -6.96 4.77 -4.16
N GLU A 166 -6.80 6.05 -4.46
CA GLU A 166 -5.60 6.60 -5.10
C GLU A 166 -4.36 6.38 -4.22
N ARG A 167 -4.44 6.67 -2.91
CA ARG A 167 -3.32 6.50 -1.98
C ARG A 167 -2.88 5.04 -1.84
N LEU A 168 -3.84 4.09 -1.82
CA LEU A 168 -3.49 2.67 -1.84
C LEU A 168 -2.86 2.26 -3.17
N ALA A 169 -3.37 2.75 -4.30
CA ALA A 169 -2.81 2.44 -5.61
C ALA A 169 -1.36 2.93 -5.74
N GLU A 170 -1.07 4.13 -5.27
CA GLU A 170 0.28 4.69 -5.21
C GLU A 170 1.18 3.83 -4.30
N HIS A 171 0.74 3.53 -3.08
CA HIS A 171 1.46 2.68 -2.13
C HIS A 171 1.85 1.32 -2.73
N LEU A 172 0.91 0.63 -3.38
CA LEU A 172 1.19 -0.69 -3.95
C LEU A 172 2.10 -0.65 -5.18
N ARG A 173 1.98 0.38 -6.02
CA ARG A 173 2.88 0.56 -7.17
C ARG A 173 4.32 0.81 -6.75
N GLU A 174 4.53 1.46 -5.61
CA GLU A 174 5.85 1.77 -5.08
C GLU A 174 6.45 0.64 -4.24
N SER A 175 5.62 -0.05 -3.45
CA SER A 175 6.08 -0.98 -2.41
C SER A 175 5.97 -2.44 -2.77
N GLN A 176 5.10 -2.81 -3.74
CA GLN A 176 4.78 -4.19 -4.10
C GLN A 176 5.06 -4.47 -5.58
N ASN A 177 5.35 -5.76 -5.89
CA ASN A 177 5.54 -6.22 -7.27
C ASN A 177 4.23 -6.82 -7.81
N VAL A 178 3.15 -6.05 -7.82
CA VAL A 178 1.82 -6.49 -8.28
C VAL A 178 1.31 -5.59 -9.40
N GLN A 179 0.39 -6.10 -10.19
CA GLN A 179 -0.35 -5.27 -11.12
C GLN A 179 -1.49 -4.57 -10.37
N VAL A 180 -1.61 -3.26 -10.53
CA VAL A 180 -2.64 -2.45 -9.88
C VAL A 180 -3.61 -1.93 -10.92
N THR A 181 -4.88 -2.29 -10.79
CA THR A 181 -5.99 -1.65 -11.50
C THR A 181 -6.76 -0.75 -10.56
N LEU A 182 -7.19 0.40 -11.01
CA LEU A 182 -7.91 1.39 -10.22
C LEU A 182 -9.13 1.88 -10.99
N TRP A 183 -10.29 1.85 -10.33
CA TRP A 183 -11.55 2.30 -10.90
C TRP A 183 -12.37 3.09 -9.87
N HIS A 184 -12.92 4.21 -10.31
CA HIS A 184 -13.78 5.08 -9.52
C HIS A 184 -15.20 5.05 -10.05
N ARG A 185 -16.00 4.14 -9.51
CA ARG A 185 -17.36 3.88 -10.00
C ARG A 185 -18.25 5.11 -10.15
N GLU A 186 -18.04 6.13 -9.32
CA GLU A 186 -18.89 7.33 -9.31
C GLU A 186 -18.28 8.52 -10.09
N LEU A 187 -17.08 8.36 -10.67
CA LEU A 187 -16.43 9.38 -11.48
C LEU A 187 -16.39 9.02 -12.98
N ASP A 188 -16.49 7.72 -13.29
CA ASP A 188 -16.53 7.17 -14.65
C ASP A 188 -17.97 6.94 -15.08
#